data_17a7ba3d5721a096e23bfa2f9464b089
#
_entry.id   17a7ba3d5721a096e23bfa2f9464b089
#
_cell.length_a   1.000
_cell.length_b   1.000
_cell.length_c   1.000
_cell.angle_alpha   90.00
_cell.angle_beta   90.00
_cell.angle_gamma   90.00
#
_symmetry.space_group_name_H-M   'P 1'
#
loop_
_entity.id
_entity.type
_entity.pdbx_description
1 polymer ?
#
loop_
_entity_poly.entity_id
_entity_poly.type
_entity_poly.pdbx_seq_one_letter_code
_entity_poly.pdbx_strand_id
1 'polypeptide(L)' 'ADIIVANILADIILLMIPDAWRLLKPTGTLIVSGIIEAKKQLVIDAMTEQGFVVDQILNQKDWYAIALKKPE' A
#
# COMPACT_ATOMS: atom_id res chain seq x y z
N ALA A 1 7.56 8.30 9.77
CA ALA A 1 6.26 7.84 10.29
C ALA A 1 6.33 6.34 10.60
N ASP A 2 5.59 5.92 11.62
CA ASP A 2 5.47 4.50 11.97
C ASP A 2 4.34 3.83 11.18
N ILE A 3 3.28 4.58 10.92
CA ILE A 3 2.12 4.10 10.19
C ILE A 3 1.65 5.20 9.23
N ILE A 4 1.37 4.81 8.01
CA ILE A 4 0.76 5.70 7.02
C ILE A 4 -0.51 5.02 6.54
N VAL A 5 -1.61 5.76 6.52
CA VAL A 5 -2.91 5.26 6.04
C VAL A 5 -3.34 6.12 4.86
N ALA A 6 -3.65 5.47 3.75
CA ALA A 6 -4.10 6.15 2.54
C ALA A 6 -5.40 5.52 2.05
N ASN A 7 -6.43 6.33 1.92
CA ASN A 7 -7.73 5.91 1.38
C ASN A 7 -8.04 6.79 0.16
N ILE A 8 -7.35 6.50 -0.94
CA ILE A 8 -7.41 7.31 -2.16
C ILE A 8 -7.43 6.40 -3.37
N LEU A 9 -7.65 6.98 -4.53
CA LEU A 9 -7.66 6.23 -5.79
C LEU A 9 -6.31 5.54 -6.04
N ALA A 10 -6.36 4.36 -6.64
CA ALA A 10 -5.16 3.58 -6.92
C ALA A 10 -4.13 4.34 -7.74
N ASP A 11 -4.58 5.13 -8.71
CA ASP A 11 -3.67 5.91 -9.55
C ASP A 11 -2.87 6.92 -8.74
N ILE A 12 -3.50 7.53 -7.72
CA ILE A 12 -2.83 8.47 -6.84
C ILE A 12 -1.89 7.72 -5.89
N ILE A 13 -2.30 6.55 -5.43
CA ILE A 13 -1.43 5.70 -4.59
C ILE A 13 -0.13 5.40 -5.34
N LEU A 14 -0.23 5.03 -6.62
CA LEU A 14 0.96 4.72 -7.42
C LEU A 14 1.93 5.89 -7.50
N LEU A 15 1.41 7.12 -7.53
CA LEU A 15 2.25 8.32 -7.58
C LEU A 15 2.93 8.60 -6.23
N MET A 16 2.32 8.18 -5.13
CA MET A 16 2.85 8.48 -3.80
C MET A 16 3.76 7.39 -3.23
N ILE A 17 3.91 6.25 -3.92
CA ILE A 17 4.71 5.14 -3.40
C ILE A 17 6.14 5.55 -3.01
N PRO A 18 6.91 6.27 -3.86
CA PRO A 18 8.26 6.67 -3.47
C PRO A 18 8.29 7.56 -2.22
N ASP A 19 7.31 8.46 -2.10
CA ASP A 19 7.23 9.35 -0.95
C ASP A 19 6.87 8.57 0.32
N ALA A 20 5.92 7.64 0.21
CA ALA A 20 5.54 6.81 1.35
C ALA A 20 6.73 5.96 1.81
N TRP A 21 7.48 5.40 0.88
CA TRP A 21 8.68 4.63 1.19
C TRP A 21 9.69 5.46 1.98
N ARG A 22 9.92 6.70 1.53
CA ARG A 22 10.88 7.58 2.17
C ARG A 22 10.43 8.02 3.58
N LEU A 23 9.13 8.31 3.73
CA LEU A 23 8.59 8.83 4.98
C LEU A 23 8.38 7.75 6.04
N LEU A 24 8.24 6.51 5.63
CA LEU A 24 7.96 5.41 6.55
C LEU A 24 9.26 4.92 7.18
N LYS A 25 9.26 4.76 8.49
CA LYS A 25 10.41 4.21 9.20
C LYS A 25 10.62 2.73 8.84
N PRO A 26 11.84 2.21 8.95
CA PRO A 26 12.05 0.76 8.84
C PRO A 26 11.11 0.03 9.80
N THR A 27 10.54 -1.08 9.36
CA THR A 27 9.49 -1.84 10.06
C THR A 27 8.16 -1.11 10.22
N GLY A 28 8.02 0.07 9.61
CA GLY A 28 6.75 0.78 9.59
C GLY A 28 5.71 0.12 8.71
N THR A 29 4.45 0.52 8.89
CA THR A 29 3.31 -0.07 8.17
C THR A 29 2.64 0.97 7.28
N LEU A 30 2.37 0.59 6.04
CA LEU A 30 1.57 1.38 5.11
C LEU A 30 0.25 0.64 4.88
N ILE A 31 -0.86 1.33 5.10
CA ILE A 31 -2.19 0.77 4.86
C ILE A 31 -2.84 1.57 3.75
N VAL A 32 -3.17 0.89 2.65
CA VAL A 32 -3.91 1.50 1.54
C VAL A 32 -5.28 0.85 1.48
N SER A 33 -6.32 1.64 1.25
CA SER A 33 -7.68 1.14 1.17
C SER A 33 -8.44 1.78 0.03
N GLY A 34 -9.64 1.26 -0.25
CA GLY A 34 -10.41 1.76 -1.39
C GLY A 34 -9.92 1.22 -2.73
N ILE A 35 -9.14 0.15 -2.73
CA ILE A 35 -8.59 -0.44 -3.95
C ILE A 35 -9.62 -1.37 -4.58
N ILE A 36 -10.05 -1.08 -5.81
CA ILE A 36 -10.98 -1.95 -6.52
C ILE A 36 -10.25 -3.19 -7.07
N GLU A 37 -11.02 -4.25 -7.32
CA GLU A 37 -10.46 -5.51 -7.80
C GLU A 37 -9.58 -5.34 -9.04
N ALA A 38 -10.01 -4.50 -9.97
CA ALA A 38 -9.28 -4.28 -11.22
C ALA A 38 -7.90 -3.68 -11.01
N LYS A 39 -7.67 -3.00 -9.89
CA LYS A 39 -6.42 -2.31 -9.59
C LYS A 39 -5.58 -3.01 -8.51
N LYS A 40 -6.14 -4.01 -7.85
CA LYS A 40 -5.48 -4.67 -6.72
C LYS A 40 -4.09 -5.18 -7.09
N GLN A 41 -4.00 -5.96 -8.14
CA GLN A 41 -2.72 -6.56 -8.52
C GLN A 41 -1.70 -5.51 -8.96
N LEU A 42 -2.16 -4.48 -9.66
CA LEU A 42 -1.30 -3.39 -10.09
C LEU A 42 -0.65 -2.69 -8.89
N VAL A 43 -1.45 -2.40 -7.86
CA VAL A 43 -0.95 -1.76 -6.65
C VAL A 43 0.02 -2.67 -5.92
N ILE A 44 -0.31 -3.95 -5.76
CA ILE A 44 0.55 -4.91 -5.09
C ILE A 44 1.90 -5.02 -5.82
N ASP A 45 1.88 -5.14 -7.14
CA ASP A 45 3.09 -5.27 -7.93
C ASP A 45 3.98 -4.04 -7.79
N ALA A 46 3.39 -2.85 -7.86
CA ALA A 46 4.15 -1.61 -7.73
C ALA A 46 4.76 -1.46 -6.33
N MET A 47 4.01 -1.84 -5.29
CA MET A 47 4.50 -1.75 -3.91
C MET A 47 5.63 -2.74 -3.67
N THR A 48 5.49 -3.99 -4.13
CA THR A 48 6.54 -5.00 -3.95
C THR A 48 7.78 -4.65 -4.75
N GLU A 49 7.63 -4.05 -5.91
CA GLU A 49 8.76 -3.60 -6.71
C GLU A 49 9.54 -2.50 -5.99
N GLN A 50 8.88 -1.63 -5.25
CA GLN A 50 9.53 -0.61 -4.43
C GLN A 50 10.30 -1.22 -3.27
N GLY A 51 9.88 -2.39 -2.79
CA GLY A 51 10.53 -3.06 -1.66
C GLY A 51 9.60 -3.38 -0.50
N PHE A 52 8.33 -2.96 -0.57
CA PHE A 52 7.36 -3.28 0.47
C PHE A 52 7.05 -4.77 0.49
N VAL A 53 6.72 -5.27 1.68
CA VAL A 53 6.26 -6.64 1.86
C VAL A 53 4.78 -6.60 2.23
N VAL A 54 3.97 -7.36 1.51
CA VAL A 54 2.55 -7.45 1.81
C VAL A 54 2.36 -8.23 3.10
N ASP A 55 1.74 -7.58 4.08
CA ASP A 55 1.48 -8.19 5.38
C ASP A 55 0.09 -8.81 5.43
N GLN A 56 -0.92 -8.06 4.97
CA GLN A 56 -2.30 -8.54 5.03
C GLN A 56 -3.13 -7.90 3.93
N ILE A 57 -4.08 -8.65 3.39
CA ILE A 57 -5.04 -8.15 2.41
C ILE A 57 -6.42 -8.43 2.96
N LEU A 58 -7.26 -7.38 3.06
CA LEU A 58 -8.63 -7.49 3.51
C LEU A 58 -9.57 -7.16 2.35
N ASN A 59 -10.54 -8.02 2.11
CA ASN A 59 -11.58 -7.80 1.10
C ASN A 59 -12.83 -7.24 1.76
N GLN A 60 -13.34 -6.13 1.23
CA GLN A 60 -14.56 -5.49 1.70
C GLN A 60 -15.49 -5.31 0.51
N LYS A 61 -16.34 -6.30 0.26
CA LYS A 61 -17.29 -6.26 -0.86
C LYS A 61 -16.62 -5.87 -2.18
N ASP A 62 -16.68 -4.58 -2.54
CA ASP A 62 -16.22 -4.09 -3.83
C ASP A 62 -14.80 -3.53 -3.80
N TRP A 63 -14.14 -3.52 -2.65
CA TRP A 63 -12.80 -2.93 -2.54
C TRP A 63 -11.92 -3.71 -1.57
N TYR A 64 -10.63 -3.41 -1.61
CA TYR A 64 -9.63 -4.07 -0.80
C TYR A 64 -8.88 -3.05 0.06
N ALA A 65 -8.45 -3.50 1.22
CA ALA A 65 -7.47 -2.80 2.04
C ALA A 65 -6.23 -3.68 2.11
N ILE A 66 -5.07 -3.08 1.90
CA ILE A 66 -3.81 -3.80 1.87
C ILE A 66 -2.87 -3.18 2.90
N ALA A 67 -2.38 -4.00 3.81
CA ALA A 67 -1.38 -3.59 4.78
C ALA A 67 -0.02 -4.09 4.30
N LEU A 68 0.93 -3.17 4.19
CA LEU A 68 2.27 -3.48 3.73
C LEU A 68 3.28 -2.99 4.75
N LYS A 69 4.43 -3.64 4.82
CA LYS A 69 5.49 -3.25 5.73
C LYS A 69 6.74 -2.88 4.96
N LYS A 70 7.44 -1.90 5.50
CA LYS A 70 8.78 -1.55 5.02
C LYS A 70 9.76 -2.43 5.79
N PRO A 71 10.51 -3.32 5.12
CA PRO A 71 11.48 -4.16 5.82
C PRO A 71 12.63 -3.32 6.39
N GLU A 72 13.34 -3.92 7.30
CA GLU A 72 14.53 -3.29 7.87
C GLU A 72 15.62 -3.05 6.84
#